data_76de1d95065736babee985e0e31d5853
#
_entry.id   76de1d95065736babee985e0e31d5853
#
_cell.length_a   1.000
_cell.length_b   1.000
_cell.length_c   1.000
_cell.angle_alpha   90.00
_cell.angle_beta   90.00
_cell.angle_gamma   90.00
#
_symmetry.space_group_name_H-M   'P 1'
#
loop_
_entity.id
_entity.type
_entity.pdbx_description
1 polymer ?
#
loop_
_entity_poly.entity_id
_entity_poly.type
_entity_poly.pdbx_seq_one_letter_code
_entity_poly.pdbx_strand_id
1 'polypeptide(L)'
;MVFDFFKKKKAQLQKEEFRIEDLVLSKLKTGFLVDYDMATYKVTACNKYQWEEGGTTDEWELKAGDKTWFLERTQEDGEVEWSFCRKLPISQLEGDIAGEIERNEDPPETVVFQGKKFVFEEDDIGEFFREGSDEGLSFVSWDFEDEQEKEFLTIEQWGETKFDMQVGFKVMEFQFSNILPGE
;
A
#
# COMPACT_ATOMS: atom_id res chain seq x y z
N MET A 1 1.75 -4.84 60.28
CA MET A 1 2.15 -5.99 59.51
C MET A 1 1.55 -5.82 58.10
N VAL A 2 2.21 -4.99 57.36
CA VAL A 2 1.73 -4.53 56.05
C VAL A 2 2.94 -4.52 55.12
N PHE A 3 3.25 -5.69 54.56
CA PHE A 3 4.39 -5.86 53.65
C PHE A 3 4.05 -6.81 52.52
N ASP A 4 2.96 -6.54 51.75
CA ASP A 4 2.71 -7.35 50.55
C ASP A 4 2.01 -6.57 49.43
N PHE A 5 2.07 -5.26 49.38
CA PHE A 5 1.38 -4.47 48.37
C PHE A 5 2.28 -3.91 47.26
N PHE A 6 3.53 -4.34 47.14
CA PHE A 6 4.44 -3.91 46.07
C PHE A 6 4.93 -5.03 45.15
N LYS A 7 4.11 -6.04 44.89
CA LYS A 7 4.25 -6.77 43.62
C LYS A 7 3.63 -5.90 42.53
N LYS A 8 4.32 -4.78 42.24
CA LYS A 8 4.18 -4.14 40.96
C LYS A 8 4.17 -5.26 39.89
N LYS A 9 3.02 -5.43 39.20
CA LYS A 9 3.01 -5.98 37.86
C LYS A 9 4.08 -5.21 37.06
N LYS A 10 5.29 -5.74 37.00
CA LYS A 10 6.13 -5.54 35.84
C LYS A 10 5.28 -6.10 34.71
N ALA A 11 4.61 -5.22 33.97
CA ALA A 11 4.28 -5.51 32.61
C ALA A 11 5.63 -5.91 32.00
N GLN A 12 5.85 -7.18 31.84
CA GLN A 12 6.82 -7.69 30.89
C GLN A 12 6.28 -7.20 29.55
N LEU A 13 6.77 -6.05 29.11
CA LEU A 13 7.01 -5.82 27.71
C LEU A 13 7.88 -7.02 27.30
N GLN A 14 7.27 -8.08 26.83
CA GLN A 14 7.97 -9.07 26.04
C GLN A 14 8.51 -8.26 24.88
N LYS A 15 9.79 -7.90 24.94
CA LYS A 15 10.54 -7.58 23.77
C LYS A 15 10.41 -8.84 22.91
N GLU A 16 9.57 -8.80 21.87
CA GLU A 16 9.60 -9.86 20.87
C GLU A 16 11.05 -9.94 20.41
N GLU A 17 11.72 -11.03 20.71
CA GLU A 17 13.05 -11.31 20.17
C GLU A 17 12.86 -11.65 18.69
N PHE A 18 12.99 -10.65 17.84
CA PHE A 18 12.99 -10.84 16.39
C PHE A 18 14.25 -11.60 15.99
N ARG A 19 14.07 -12.74 15.31
CA ARG A 19 15.17 -13.44 14.69
C ARG A 19 15.56 -12.72 13.41
N ILE A 20 16.82 -12.83 13.02
CA ILE A 20 17.32 -12.23 11.77
C ILE A 20 16.49 -12.68 10.56
N GLU A 21 16.02 -13.93 10.57
CA GLU A 21 15.12 -14.51 9.55
C GLU A 21 13.71 -13.91 9.50
N ASP A 22 13.33 -13.11 10.50
CA ASP A 22 12.07 -12.38 10.54
C ASP A 22 12.21 -10.92 10.03
N LEU A 23 13.45 -10.47 9.79
CA LEU A 23 13.76 -9.12 9.29
C LEU A 23 13.82 -9.13 7.76
N VAL A 24 12.74 -9.55 7.14
CA VAL A 24 12.56 -9.57 5.69
C VAL A 24 11.39 -8.67 5.29
N LEU A 25 11.41 -8.17 4.06
CA LEU A 25 10.48 -7.15 3.59
C LEU A 25 9.02 -7.58 3.72
N SER A 26 8.70 -8.84 3.40
CA SER A 26 7.35 -9.41 3.50
C SER A 26 6.83 -9.61 4.94
N LYS A 27 7.66 -9.37 5.96
CA LYS A 27 7.29 -9.47 7.38
C LYS A 27 7.34 -8.13 8.11
N LEU A 28 7.36 -7.02 7.39
CA LEU A 28 7.27 -5.70 7.99
C LEU A 28 6.02 -5.60 8.86
N LYS A 29 6.17 -4.93 9.99
CA LYS A 29 5.07 -4.66 10.94
C LYS A 29 5.03 -3.16 11.25
N THR A 30 3.87 -2.68 11.65
CA THR A 30 3.72 -1.30 12.14
C THR A 30 4.76 -0.99 13.23
N GLY A 31 5.44 0.13 13.05
CA GLY A 31 6.56 0.56 13.88
C GLY A 31 7.94 0.23 13.33
N PHE A 32 8.08 -0.76 12.44
CA PHE A 32 9.38 -1.11 11.83
C PHE A 32 9.95 0.05 11.03
N LEU A 33 11.26 0.03 10.88
CA LEU A 33 12.03 0.92 10.01
C LEU A 33 12.58 0.11 8.85
N VAL A 34 12.63 0.73 7.67
CA VAL A 34 13.22 0.16 6.46
C VAL A 34 13.87 1.28 5.65
N ASP A 35 15.03 1.01 5.08
CA ASP A 35 15.72 1.94 4.19
C ASP A 35 15.43 1.62 2.72
N TYR A 36 15.12 2.66 1.95
CA TYR A 36 14.97 2.64 0.51
C TYR A 36 15.44 3.97 -0.08
N ASP A 37 16.22 3.92 -1.16
CA ASP A 37 16.72 5.10 -1.90
C ASP A 37 17.27 6.23 -0.98
N MET A 38 18.21 5.88 -0.10
CA MET A 38 18.87 6.78 0.85
C MET A 38 17.93 7.44 1.89
N ALA A 39 16.72 6.97 2.03
CA ALA A 39 15.79 7.43 3.06
C ALA A 39 15.37 6.28 3.98
N THR A 40 15.20 6.59 5.26
CA THR A 40 14.64 5.66 6.23
C THR A 40 13.15 5.94 6.41
N TYR A 41 12.36 4.93 6.20
CA TYR A 41 10.90 4.95 6.35
C TYR A 41 10.48 4.22 7.61
N LYS A 42 9.43 4.74 8.26
CA LYS A 42 8.74 4.05 9.34
C LYS A 42 7.43 3.47 8.81
N VAL A 43 7.19 2.19 9.07
CA VAL A 43 5.89 1.55 8.81
C VAL A 43 4.86 2.12 9.77
N THR A 44 3.80 2.71 9.26
CA THR A 44 2.72 3.33 10.05
C THR A 44 1.43 2.53 10.02
N ALA A 45 1.22 1.69 9.00
CA ALA A 45 0.11 0.75 8.94
C ALA A 45 0.46 -0.44 8.03
N CYS A 46 -0.22 -1.58 8.25
CA CYS A 46 -0.17 -2.77 7.42
C CYS A 46 -1.59 -3.13 7.01
N ASN A 47 -1.90 -3.00 5.74
CA ASN A 47 -3.23 -3.24 5.19
C ASN A 47 -3.18 -4.43 4.22
N LYS A 48 -4.35 -4.85 3.73
CA LYS A 48 -4.45 -5.96 2.79
C LYS A 48 -5.57 -5.74 1.80
N TYR A 49 -5.33 -6.14 0.56
CA TYR A 49 -6.34 -6.27 -0.49
C TYR A 49 -6.59 -7.76 -0.78
N GLN A 50 -7.83 -8.09 -1.08
CA GLN A 50 -8.25 -9.37 -1.62
C GLN A 50 -8.97 -9.10 -2.94
N TRP A 51 -8.49 -9.72 -4.02
CA TRP A 51 -9.00 -9.52 -5.36
C TRP A 51 -10.05 -10.58 -5.71
N GLU A 52 -11.09 -10.20 -6.45
CA GLU A 52 -12.21 -11.11 -6.77
C GLU A 52 -11.76 -12.24 -7.69
N GLU A 53 -10.91 -11.95 -8.68
CA GLU A 53 -10.36 -12.95 -9.59
C GLU A 53 -9.30 -13.85 -8.95
N GLY A 54 -8.90 -13.56 -7.75
CA GLY A 54 -7.90 -14.28 -6.96
C GLY A 54 -6.68 -13.41 -6.63
N GLY A 55 -5.83 -13.92 -5.77
CA GLY A 55 -4.66 -13.15 -5.34
C GLY A 55 -4.91 -12.24 -4.13
N THR A 56 -3.84 -11.67 -3.65
CA THR A 56 -3.84 -10.75 -2.51
C THR A 56 -2.72 -9.76 -2.63
N THR A 57 -2.94 -8.53 -2.12
CA THR A 57 -1.88 -7.53 -1.98
C THR A 57 -1.71 -7.16 -0.51
N ASP A 58 -0.50 -7.33 0.03
CA ASP A 58 -0.12 -6.76 1.31
C ASP A 58 0.38 -5.33 1.06
N GLU A 59 -0.14 -4.36 1.79
CA GLU A 59 0.24 -2.95 1.69
C GLU A 59 0.86 -2.46 3.00
N TRP A 60 2.01 -1.82 2.93
CA TRP A 60 2.64 -1.12 4.05
C TRP A 60 2.67 0.38 3.79
N GLU A 61 2.01 1.14 4.66
CA GLU A 61 2.15 2.59 4.68
C GLU A 61 3.51 2.97 5.27
N LEU A 62 4.36 3.64 4.48
CA LEU A 62 5.73 4.00 4.80
C LEU A 62 5.87 5.51 4.90
N LYS A 63 6.33 6.01 6.04
CA LYS A 63 6.46 7.45 6.29
C LYS A 63 7.91 7.89 6.51
N ALA A 64 8.33 8.90 5.76
CA ALA A 64 9.60 9.59 5.92
C ALA A 64 9.38 11.12 5.93
N GLY A 65 9.54 11.75 7.10
CA GLY A 65 9.20 13.16 7.30
C GLY A 65 7.71 13.44 7.08
N ASP A 66 7.40 14.32 6.13
CA ASP A 66 6.05 14.70 5.71
C ASP A 66 5.51 13.88 4.53
N LYS A 67 6.33 12.96 3.99
CA LYS A 67 5.97 12.14 2.83
C LYS A 67 5.48 10.78 3.29
N THR A 68 4.39 10.34 2.66
CA THR A 68 3.85 8.99 2.81
C THR A 68 3.94 8.28 1.47
N TRP A 69 4.47 7.05 1.51
CA TRP A 69 4.55 6.12 0.40
C TRP A 69 3.88 4.81 0.79
N PHE A 70 3.55 4.01 -0.18
CA PHE A 70 2.97 2.69 0.01
C PHE A 70 3.86 1.68 -0.70
N LEU A 71 4.28 0.67 0.05
CA LEU A 71 4.94 -0.50 -0.48
C LEU A 71 3.89 -1.59 -0.58
N GLU A 72 3.75 -2.18 -1.74
CA GLU A 72 2.78 -3.23 -1.99
C GLU A 72 3.49 -4.51 -2.43
N ARG A 73 2.90 -5.64 -2.06
CA ARG A 73 3.34 -6.96 -2.46
C ARG A 73 2.13 -7.75 -2.94
N THR A 74 1.99 -7.84 -4.23
CA THR A 74 0.92 -8.62 -4.86
C THR A 74 1.37 -10.06 -5.06
N GLN A 75 0.49 -10.98 -4.72
CA GLN A 75 0.65 -12.42 -4.94
C GLN A 75 -0.54 -12.95 -5.73
N GLU A 76 -0.26 -13.44 -6.92
CA GLU A 76 -1.24 -14.00 -7.83
C GLU A 76 -0.63 -15.17 -8.58
N ASP A 77 -1.34 -16.30 -8.74
CA ASP A 77 -0.92 -17.51 -9.48
C ASP A 77 0.49 -18.03 -9.13
N GLY A 78 0.99 -17.73 -7.94
CA GLY A 78 2.31 -18.13 -7.46
C GLY A 78 3.43 -17.16 -7.85
N GLU A 79 3.13 -16.09 -8.55
CA GLU A 79 4.02 -14.97 -8.81
C GLU A 79 3.93 -13.93 -7.69
N VAL A 80 5.01 -13.18 -7.51
CA VAL A 80 5.11 -12.10 -6.52
C VAL A 80 5.66 -10.87 -7.20
N GLU A 81 4.91 -9.79 -7.14
CA GLU A 81 5.33 -8.47 -7.59
C GLU A 81 5.39 -7.49 -6.43
N TRP A 82 6.37 -6.58 -6.48
CA TRP A 82 6.50 -5.49 -5.53
C TRP A 82 6.36 -4.16 -6.25
N SER A 83 5.60 -3.25 -5.65
CA SER A 83 5.44 -1.89 -6.14
C SER A 83 5.67 -0.87 -5.03
N PHE A 84 5.99 0.36 -5.44
CA PHE A 84 6.20 1.48 -4.54
C PHE A 84 5.49 2.71 -5.09
N CYS A 85 4.44 3.18 -4.41
CA CYS A 85 3.52 4.15 -4.95
C CYS A 85 3.16 5.26 -3.97
N ARG A 86 2.48 6.28 -4.46
CA ARG A 86 1.87 7.36 -3.69
C ARG A 86 0.38 7.43 -3.99
N LYS A 87 -0.43 7.62 -2.95
CA LYS A 87 -1.85 7.92 -3.10
C LYS A 87 -2.05 9.43 -3.27
N LEU A 88 -2.79 9.81 -4.28
CA LEU A 88 -3.01 11.18 -4.70
C LEU A 88 -4.50 11.39 -5.02
N PRO A 89 -5.02 12.63 -4.89
CA PRO A 89 -6.37 12.93 -5.33
C PRO A 89 -6.52 12.73 -6.85
N ILE A 90 -7.59 12.09 -7.31
CA ILE A 90 -7.92 11.92 -8.74
C ILE A 90 -7.98 13.25 -9.51
N SER A 91 -8.29 14.35 -8.82
CA SER A 91 -8.31 15.71 -9.40
C SER A 91 -6.95 16.21 -9.90
N GLN A 92 -5.87 15.47 -9.67
CA GLN A 92 -4.55 15.76 -10.25
C GLN A 92 -4.39 15.23 -11.68
N LEU A 93 -5.31 14.37 -12.14
CA LEU A 93 -5.37 13.97 -13.54
C LEU A 93 -5.84 15.15 -14.42
N GLU A 94 -5.37 15.19 -15.65
CA GLU A 94 -5.85 16.15 -16.63
C GLU A 94 -7.25 15.74 -17.10
N GLY A 95 -8.20 16.68 -17.10
CA GLY A 95 -9.60 16.42 -17.44
C GLY A 95 -10.48 16.13 -16.23
N ASP A 96 -11.75 15.79 -16.51
CA ASP A 96 -12.76 15.44 -15.51
C ASP A 96 -12.95 13.92 -15.44
N ILE A 97 -11.88 13.21 -15.09
CA ILE A 97 -11.86 11.72 -15.12
C ILE A 97 -12.89 11.14 -14.14
N ALA A 98 -13.02 11.71 -12.94
CA ALA A 98 -14.03 11.26 -11.98
C ALA A 98 -15.45 11.38 -12.56
N GLY A 99 -15.76 12.52 -13.17
CA GLY A 99 -17.06 12.74 -13.82
C GLY A 99 -17.26 11.87 -15.08
N GLU A 100 -16.20 11.45 -15.76
CA GLU A 100 -16.30 10.47 -16.86
C GLU A 100 -16.66 9.09 -16.33
N ILE A 101 -16.01 8.62 -15.25
CA ILE A 101 -16.34 7.34 -14.61
C ILE A 101 -17.77 7.37 -14.07
N GLU A 102 -18.20 8.44 -13.41
CA GLU A 102 -19.58 8.56 -12.90
C GLU A 102 -20.64 8.49 -14.00
N ARG A 103 -20.34 8.94 -15.21
CA ARG A 103 -21.28 8.93 -16.35
C ARG A 103 -21.26 7.65 -17.16
N ASN A 104 -20.11 7.03 -17.29
CA ASN A 104 -19.87 5.93 -18.22
C ASN A 104 -19.67 4.58 -17.52
N GLU A 105 -19.52 4.60 -16.17
CA GLU A 105 -19.12 3.46 -15.33
C GLU A 105 -17.70 2.96 -15.57
N ASP A 106 -16.95 3.64 -16.49
CA ASP A 106 -15.58 3.32 -16.88
C ASP A 106 -14.76 4.59 -17.09
N PRO A 107 -13.45 4.57 -16.85
CA PRO A 107 -12.55 5.65 -17.23
C PRO A 107 -12.29 5.63 -18.76
N PRO A 108 -11.70 6.72 -19.31
CA PRO A 108 -11.21 6.69 -20.69
C PRO A 108 -10.03 5.73 -20.83
N GLU A 109 -9.83 5.17 -22.05
CA GLU A 109 -8.68 4.29 -22.36
C GLU A 109 -7.31 4.92 -22.10
N THR A 110 -7.27 6.21 -21.87
CA THR A 110 -6.02 6.94 -21.62
C THR A 110 -6.26 8.09 -20.66
N VAL A 111 -5.40 8.16 -19.64
CA VAL A 111 -5.35 9.27 -18.69
C VAL A 111 -4.01 9.99 -18.76
N VAL A 112 -3.96 11.25 -18.35
CA VAL A 112 -2.73 12.05 -18.35
C VAL A 112 -2.47 12.58 -16.95
N PHE A 113 -1.28 12.28 -16.43
CA PHE A 113 -0.80 12.79 -15.16
C PHE A 113 0.54 13.50 -15.34
N GLN A 114 0.61 14.78 -14.97
CA GLN A 114 1.80 15.63 -15.10
C GLN A 114 2.41 15.63 -16.51
N GLY A 115 1.54 15.62 -17.55
CA GLY A 115 1.95 15.59 -18.95
C GLY A 115 2.42 14.24 -19.46
N LYS A 116 2.42 13.20 -18.62
CA LYS A 116 2.71 11.80 -18.99
C LYS A 116 1.40 11.07 -19.26
N LYS A 117 1.38 10.31 -20.35
CA LYS A 117 0.26 9.51 -20.80
C LYS A 117 0.35 8.10 -20.20
N PHE A 118 -0.78 7.61 -19.70
CA PHE A 118 -0.97 6.26 -19.21
C PHE A 118 -2.12 5.62 -19.98
N VAL A 119 -1.95 4.38 -20.39
CA VAL A 119 -2.90 3.61 -21.19
C VAL A 119 -3.53 2.54 -20.31
N PHE A 120 -4.83 2.36 -20.43
CA PHE A 120 -5.58 1.33 -19.69
C PHE A 120 -5.06 -0.07 -20.03
N GLU A 121 -4.90 -0.89 -18.99
CA GLU A 121 -4.45 -2.29 -19.10
C GLU A 121 -5.56 -3.25 -18.64
N GLU A 122 -6.04 -3.07 -17.41
CA GLU A 122 -7.03 -3.97 -16.81
C GLU A 122 -7.88 -3.29 -15.73
N ASP A 123 -8.96 -3.94 -15.36
CA ASP A 123 -9.79 -3.58 -14.22
C ASP A 123 -10.01 -4.80 -13.31
N ASP A 124 -10.21 -4.56 -12.01
CA ASP A 124 -10.50 -5.62 -11.05
C ASP A 124 -11.42 -5.08 -9.93
N ILE A 125 -12.04 -6.00 -9.23
CA ILE A 125 -12.86 -5.73 -8.04
C ILE A 125 -12.16 -6.35 -6.84
N GLY A 126 -12.11 -5.58 -5.75
CA GLY A 126 -11.45 -6.05 -4.55
C GLY A 126 -12.13 -5.62 -3.26
N GLU A 127 -11.63 -6.17 -2.17
CA GLU A 127 -11.94 -5.76 -0.80
C GLU A 127 -10.65 -5.31 -0.10
N PHE A 128 -10.68 -4.13 0.50
CA PHE A 128 -9.58 -3.56 1.27
C PHE A 128 -9.83 -3.72 2.76
N PHE A 129 -8.86 -4.28 3.47
CA PHE A 129 -8.86 -4.48 4.92
C PHE A 129 -7.80 -3.64 5.58
N ARG A 130 -8.20 -2.74 6.46
CA ARG A 130 -7.27 -1.99 7.30
C ARG A 130 -6.68 -2.87 8.38
N GLU A 131 -5.46 -2.56 8.79
CA GLU A 131 -4.83 -3.21 9.93
C GLU A 131 -5.76 -3.29 11.14
N GLY A 132 -5.96 -4.51 11.66
CA GLY A 132 -6.81 -4.77 12.83
C GLY A 132 -8.32 -4.73 12.56
N SER A 133 -8.76 -4.64 11.30
CA SER A 133 -10.16 -4.72 10.91
C SER A 133 -10.45 -6.01 10.16
N ASP A 134 -11.55 -6.69 10.52
CA ASP A 134 -12.10 -7.80 9.76
C ASP A 134 -13.19 -7.33 8.77
N GLU A 135 -13.49 -6.04 8.75
CA GLU A 135 -14.47 -5.43 7.84
C GLU A 135 -13.78 -4.98 6.56
N GLY A 136 -14.12 -5.62 5.44
CA GLY A 136 -13.66 -5.27 4.11
C GLY A 136 -14.45 -4.08 3.53
N LEU A 137 -13.75 -3.24 2.78
CA LEU A 137 -14.35 -2.16 2.00
C LEU A 137 -14.21 -2.52 0.52
N SER A 138 -15.33 -2.77 -0.15
CA SER A 138 -15.33 -3.10 -1.58
C SER A 138 -14.98 -1.88 -2.41
N PHE A 139 -14.24 -2.10 -3.50
CA PHE A 139 -13.85 -1.08 -4.46
C PHE A 139 -13.70 -1.71 -5.86
N VAL A 140 -13.67 -0.85 -6.87
CA VAL A 140 -13.27 -1.17 -8.24
C VAL A 140 -11.95 -0.45 -8.51
N SER A 141 -11.01 -1.10 -9.18
CA SER A 141 -9.77 -0.49 -9.66
C SER A 141 -9.67 -0.55 -11.17
N TRP A 142 -8.96 0.42 -11.72
CA TRP A 142 -8.55 0.47 -13.12
C TRP A 142 -7.06 0.77 -13.16
N ASP A 143 -6.31 -0.11 -13.80
CA ASP A 143 -4.87 -0.03 -13.89
C ASP A 143 -4.42 0.46 -15.26
N PHE A 144 -3.43 1.33 -15.25
CA PHE A 144 -2.86 1.98 -16.43
C PHE A 144 -1.35 1.90 -16.36
N GLU A 145 -0.70 1.73 -17.49
CA GLU A 145 0.76 1.79 -17.60
C GLU A 145 1.23 2.90 -18.54
N ASP A 146 2.43 3.43 -18.30
CA ASP A 146 3.06 4.35 -19.24
C ASP A 146 3.63 3.58 -20.44
N GLU A 147 3.85 4.26 -21.60
CA GLU A 147 4.36 3.64 -22.84
C GLU A 147 5.69 2.90 -22.68
N GLN A 148 6.41 3.10 -21.58
CA GLN A 148 7.68 2.44 -21.31
C GLN A 148 7.54 1.32 -20.26
N GLU A 149 6.35 1.07 -19.75
CA GLU A 149 6.05 0.07 -18.71
C GLU A 149 6.92 0.27 -17.44
N LYS A 150 7.23 1.53 -17.11
CA LYS A 150 8.07 1.88 -15.97
C LYS A 150 7.30 2.42 -14.79
N GLU A 151 6.20 3.09 -15.08
CA GLU A 151 5.32 3.65 -14.06
C GLU A 151 3.89 3.16 -14.33
N PHE A 152 3.19 2.90 -13.26
CA PHE A 152 1.77 2.59 -13.31
C PHE A 152 0.95 3.71 -12.66
N LEU A 153 -0.31 3.75 -13.00
CA LEU A 153 -1.32 4.58 -12.38
C LEU A 153 -2.56 3.74 -12.15
N THR A 154 -3.05 3.69 -10.91
CA THR A 154 -4.29 3.00 -10.56
C THR A 154 -5.33 4.01 -10.12
N ILE A 155 -6.56 3.88 -10.59
CA ILE A 155 -7.72 4.61 -10.09
C ILE A 155 -8.56 3.63 -9.28
N GLU A 156 -8.89 3.98 -8.03
CA GLU A 156 -9.73 3.20 -7.14
C GLU A 156 -11.04 3.95 -6.88
N GLN A 157 -12.17 3.27 -7.07
CA GLN A 157 -13.51 3.77 -6.74
C GLN A 157 -14.07 3.07 -5.51
N TRP A 158 -14.29 3.83 -4.44
CA TRP A 158 -14.75 3.38 -3.12
C TRP A 158 -16.25 3.63 -2.86
N GLY A 159 -17.06 3.61 -3.86
CA GLY A 159 -18.48 3.93 -3.84
C GLY A 159 -18.84 4.83 -5.02
N GLU A 160 -20.03 5.42 -5.02
CA GLU A 160 -20.54 6.12 -6.21
C GLU A 160 -19.68 7.32 -6.65
N THR A 161 -19.10 8.07 -5.69
CA THR A 161 -18.43 9.36 -5.96
C THR A 161 -17.09 9.53 -5.26
N LYS A 162 -16.59 8.48 -4.64
CA LYS A 162 -15.31 8.56 -3.94
C LYS A 162 -14.22 7.85 -4.72
N PHE A 163 -13.23 8.61 -5.15
CA PHE A 163 -12.09 8.12 -5.93
C PHE A 163 -10.78 8.46 -5.26
N ASP A 164 -9.85 7.53 -5.30
CA ASP A 164 -8.44 7.73 -5.02
C ASP A 164 -7.62 7.37 -6.27
N MET A 165 -6.40 7.84 -6.35
CA MET A 165 -5.46 7.52 -7.41
C MET A 165 -4.13 7.11 -6.79
N GLN A 166 -3.51 6.09 -7.34
CA GLN A 166 -2.14 5.71 -7.02
C GLN A 166 -1.25 5.96 -8.24
N VAL A 167 -0.01 6.39 -7.99
CA VAL A 167 1.03 6.47 -9.03
C VAL A 167 2.31 5.91 -8.46
N GLY A 168 2.90 4.96 -9.15
CA GLY A 168 4.06 4.25 -8.66
C GLY A 168 4.87 3.55 -9.73
N PHE A 169 5.75 2.70 -9.28
CA PHE A 169 6.64 1.90 -10.12
C PHE A 169 6.97 0.56 -9.47
N LYS A 170 7.33 -0.42 -10.28
CA LYS A 170 7.76 -1.73 -9.82
C LYS A 170 9.12 -1.63 -9.13
N VAL A 171 9.29 -2.35 -8.04
CA VAL A 171 10.52 -2.42 -7.26
C VAL A 171 10.93 -3.86 -7.01
N MET A 172 12.19 -4.05 -6.62
CA MET A 172 12.71 -5.36 -6.24
C MET A 172 12.99 -5.40 -4.74
N GLU A 173 12.69 -6.51 -4.09
CA GLU A 173 12.89 -6.69 -2.64
C GLU A 173 14.30 -6.30 -2.18
N PHE A 174 15.33 -6.61 -2.96
CA PHE A 174 16.74 -6.32 -2.62
C PHE A 174 17.09 -4.82 -2.60
N GLN A 175 16.23 -3.95 -3.12
CA GLN A 175 16.44 -2.49 -3.08
C GLN A 175 16.14 -1.92 -1.68
N PHE A 176 15.46 -2.69 -0.83
CA PHE A 176 15.17 -2.34 0.55
C PHE A 176 16.20 -2.98 1.48
N SER A 177 16.57 -2.26 2.51
CA SER A 177 17.62 -2.70 3.45
C SER A 177 17.38 -2.19 4.86
N ASN A 178 18.23 -2.60 5.80
CA ASN A 178 18.22 -2.14 7.19
C ASN A 178 16.82 -2.24 7.85
N ILE A 179 16.16 -3.41 7.68
CA ILE A 179 14.90 -3.67 8.34
C ILE A 179 15.15 -3.82 9.83
N LEU A 180 14.58 -2.92 10.62
CA LEU A 180 14.74 -2.87 12.07
C LEU A 180 13.37 -2.82 12.75
N PRO A 181 13.16 -3.61 13.83
CA PRO A 181 12.00 -3.44 14.68
C PRO A 181 11.97 -2.02 15.25
N GLY A 182 10.80 -1.39 15.23
CA GLY A 182 10.59 -0.11 15.89
C GLY A 182 10.56 -0.23 17.43
N GLU A 183 10.74 0.90 18.10
CA GLU A 183 10.58 0.99 19.56
C GLU A 183 9.10 1.07 19.97
#